data_ce1616fdc65b8e32a4590b746e838bc7
#
_entry.id   ce1616fdc65b8e32a4590b746e838bc7
#
_cell.length_a   1.000
_cell.length_b   1.000
_cell.length_c   1.000
_cell.angle_alpha   90.00
_cell.angle_beta   90.00
_cell.angle_gamma   90.00
#
_symmetry.space_group_name_H-M   'P 1'
#
loop_
_entity.id
_entity.type
_entity.pdbx_description
1 polymer ?
#
loop_
_entity_poly.entity_id
_entity_poly.type
_entity_poly.pdbx_seq_one_letter_code
_entity_poly.pdbx_strand_id
1 'polypeptide(L)'
;MTSEANGQAGIIRTERGLTIAGTRITLYDVMDYVIGQYPPKFIQGLFELTEEQINTALAYIESNRSEVETEYQQVIREAKALRQYYE
;
A
#
# COMPACT_ATOMS: atom_id res chain seq x y z
N MET A 1 11.48 6.46 -20.49
CA MET A 1 11.12 6.29 -20.03
C MET A 1 11.21 5.80 -19.27
N THR A 2 11.17 5.76 -19.03
CA THR A 2 11.13 5.35 -18.41
C THR A 2 10.87 4.89 -17.56
N SER A 3 10.49 5.11 -17.13
CA SER A 3 10.24 4.73 -16.14
C SER A 3 9.78 3.73 -15.84
N GLU A 4 9.23 3.37 -16.22
CA GLU A 4 8.87 2.36 -15.96
C GLU A 4 9.68 1.57 -15.57
N ALA A 5 10.52 1.95 -15.42
CA ALA A 5 11.47 1.18 -15.10
C ALA A 5 11.20 0.21 -14.16
N ASN A 6 10.67 0.30 -13.16
CA ASN A 6 10.47 -0.76 -12.27
C ASN A 6 9.37 -1.59 -12.73
N GLY A 7 8.89 -1.40 -13.90
CA GLY A 7 7.94 -2.27 -14.46
C GLY A 7 6.62 -2.29 -13.77
N GLN A 8 6.46 -1.54 -12.76
CA GLN A 8 5.21 -1.51 -12.02
C GLN A 8 4.68 -0.11 -12.08
N ALA A 9 4.19 0.26 -13.26
CA ALA A 9 3.58 1.56 -13.41
C ALA A 9 2.55 1.73 -12.33
N GLY A 10 2.58 2.83 -11.65
CA GLY A 10 1.59 3.11 -10.65
C GLY A 10 1.99 2.78 -9.23
N ILE A 11 3.07 2.01 -9.04
CA ILE A 11 3.58 1.74 -7.69
C ILE A 11 5.03 2.18 -7.66
N ILE A 12 5.36 3.06 -6.71
CA ILE A 12 6.72 3.56 -6.58
C ILE A 12 7.16 3.42 -5.13
N ARG A 13 8.46 3.41 -4.94
CA ARG A 13 9.01 3.35 -3.58
C ARG A 13 9.43 4.75 -3.18
N THR A 14 8.90 5.19 -2.06
CA THR A 14 9.22 6.49 -1.50
C THR A 14 9.76 6.29 -0.09
N GLU A 15 10.02 7.38 0.60
CA GLU A 15 10.46 7.27 1.99
C GLU A 15 9.39 6.64 2.86
N ARG A 16 8.15 6.62 2.40
CA ARG A 16 7.06 5.97 3.12
C ARG A 16 6.97 4.48 2.79
N GLY A 17 7.74 4.00 1.82
CA GLY A 17 7.67 2.64 1.36
C GLY A 17 6.96 2.56 0.03
N LEU A 18 6.32 1.42 -0.23
CA LEU A 18 5.61 1.21 -1.50
C LEU A 18 4.36 2.08 -1.52
N THR A 19 4.27 2.93 -2.51
CA THR A 19 3.25 3.97 -2.56
C THR A 19 2.58 3.97 -3.92
N ILE A 20 1.29 4.29 -3.94
CA ILE A 20 0.56 4.44 -5.20
C ILE A 20 1.00 5.76 -5.82
N ALA A 21 1.52 5.70 -7.04
CA ALA A 21 2.06 6.89 -7.71
C ALA A 21 0.99 7.98 -7.80
N GLY A 22 1.41 9.19 -7.55
CA GLY A 22 0.52 10.33 -7.61
C GLY A 22 -0.29 10.55 -6.36
N THR A 23 -0.09 9.73 -5.34
CA THR A 23 -0.83 9.86 -4.08
C THR A 23 0.14 9.74 -2.92
N ARG A 24 -0.39 9.90 -1.72
CA ARG A 24 0.34 9.62 -0.50
C ARG A 24 -0.09 8.30 0.12
N ILE A 25 -0.89 7.53 -0.61
CA ILE A 25 -1.45 6.28 -0.09
C ILE A 25 -0.42 5.17 -0.29
N THR A 26 -0.06 4.50 0.79
CA THR A 26 0.89 3.38 0.70
C THR A 26 0.12 2.09 0.56
N LEU A 27 0.83 1.05 0.12
CA LEU A 27 0.22 -0.28 0.05
C LEU A 27 -0.11 -0.79 1.45
N TYR A 28 0.57 -0.30 2.47
CA TYR A 28 0.28 -0.72 3.84
C TYR A 28 -1.04 -0.14 4.31
N ASP A 29 -1.38 1.07 3.87
CA ASP A 29 -2.70 1.63 4.12
C ASP A 29 -3.77 0.75 3.49
N VAL A 30 -3.53 0.32 2.26
CA VAL A 30 -4.49 -0.53 1.57
C VAL A 30 -4.59 -1.89 2.25
N MET A 31 -3.46 -2.41 2.75
CA MET A 31 -3.44 -3.71 3.40
C MET A 31 -4.32 -3.76 4.63
N ASP A 32 -4.45 -2.66 5.35
CA ASP A 32 -5.33 -2.63 6.51
C ASP A 32 -6.74 -3.09 6.14
N TYR A 33 -7.18 -2.71 4.95
CA TYR A 33 -8.55 -3.01 4.51
C TYR A 33 -8.61 -4.31 3.74
N VAL A 34 -7.51 -4.70 3.09
CA VAL A 34 -7.45 -6.00 2.43
C VAL A 34 -7.55 -7.10 3.47
N ILE A 35 -6.81 -6.97 4.55
CA ILE A 35 -6.83 -7.96 5.62
C ILE A 35 -8.21 -8.00 6.28
N GLY A 36 -8.86 -6.84 6.39
CA GLY A 36 -10.21 -6.79 6.93
C GLY A 36 -11.27 -7.28 5.96
N GLN A 37 -10.86 -7.67 4.76
CA GLN A 37 -11.73 -8.24 3.74
C GLN A 37 -12.75 -7.24 3.23
N TYR A 38 -12.39 -5.98 3.21
CA TYR A 38 -13.23 -4.97 2.60
C TYR A 38 -13.15 -5.08 1.08
N PRO A 39 -14.26 -4.88 0.36
CA PRO A 39 -14.22 -5.01 -1.09
C PRO A 39 -13.41 -3.89 -1.74
N PRO A 40 -12.85 -4.16 -2.92
CA PRO A 40 -12.03 -3.15 -3.59
C PRO A 40 -12.76 -1.83 -3.84
N LYS A 41 -14.05 -1.88 -4.14
CA LYS A 41 -14.82 -0.65 -4.35
C LYS A 41 -14.86 0.21 -3.11
N PHE A 42 -14.95 -0.41 -1.95
CA PHE A 42 -14.96 0.32 -0.70
C PHE A 42 -13.61 1.01 -0.49
N ILE A 43 -12.52 0.27 -0.72
CA ILE A 43 -11.19 0.82 -0.54
C ILE A 43 -10.95 1.97 -1.50
N GLN A 44 -11.39 1.78 -2.74
CA GLN A 44 -11.27 2.81 -3.75
C GLN A 44 -11.94 4.11 -3.31
N GLY A 45 -13.15 4.01 -2.82
CA GLY A 45 -13.86 5.20 -2.38
C GLY A 45 -13.28 5.83 -1.15
N LEU A 46 -12.81 5.00 -0.22
CA LEU A 46 -12.26 5.49 1.02
C LEU A 46 -11.03 6.37 0.79
N PHE A 47 -10.15 5.94 -0.11
CA PHE A 47 -8.92 6.67 -0.41
C PHE A 47 -9.03 7.56 -1.63
N GLU A 48 -10.21 7.61 -2.24
CA GLU A 48 -10.45 8.44 -3.43
C GLU A 48 -9.49 8.10 -4.56
N LEU A 49 -9.34 6.81 -4.79
CA LEU A 49 -8.46 6.31 -5.85
C LEU A 49 -9.27 6.10 -7.12
N THR A 50 -8.58 6.15 -8.26
CA THR A 50 -9.21 5.74 -9.50
C THR A 50 -9.29 4.22 -9.52
N GLU A 51 -10.12 3.71 -10.41
CA GLU A 51 -10.23 2.26 -10.56
C GLU A 51 -8.89 1.67 -10.96
N GLU A 52 -8.17 2.35 -11.83
CA GLU A 52 -6.87 1.88 -12.24
C GLU A 52 -5.90 1.83 -11.07
N GLN A 53 -5.92 2.84 -10.22
CA GLN A 53 -5.02 2.89 -9.08
C GLN A 53 -5.27 1.77 -8.10
N ILE A 54 -6.55 1.51 -7.78
CA ILE A 54 -6.83 0.43 -6.83
C ILE A 54 -6.52 -0.92 -7.44
N ASN A 55 -6.81 -1.11 -8.72
CA ASN A 55 -6.50 -2.36 -9.37
C ASN A 55 -4.99 -2.61 -9.42
N THR A 56 -4.22 -1.56 -9.70
CA THR A 56 -2.77 -1.67 -9.72
C THR A 56 -2.23 -2.04 -8.34
N ALA A 57 -2.76 -1.40 -7.31
CA ALA A 57 -2.31 -1.67 -5.95
C ALA A 57 -2.60 -3.10 -5.55
N LEU A 58 -3.82 -3.58 -5.82
CA LEU A 58 -4.19 -4.94 -5.46
C LEU A 58 -3.39 -5.96 -6.25
N ALA A 59 -3.14 -5.68 -7.54
CA ALA A 59 -2.34 -6.59 -8.35
C ALA A 59 -0.90 -6.67 -7.84
N TYR A 60 -0.35 -5.54 -7.43
CA TYR A 60 1.01 -5.54 -6.90
C TYR A 60 1.07 -6.35 -5.59
N ILE A 61 0.10 -6.14 -4.71
CA ILE A 61 0.05 -6.88 -3.47
C ILE A 61 -0.02 -8.38 -3.75
N GLU A 62 -0.85 -8.75 -4.69
CA GLU A 62 -1.02 -10.16 -5.02
C GLU A 62 0.27 -10.76 -5.56
N SER A 63 0.94 -10.04 -6.45
CA SER A 63 2.15 -10.55 -7.10
C SER A 63 3.35 -10.55 -6.17
N ASN A 64 3.34 -9.69 -5.15
CA ASN A 64 4.49 -9.55 -4.26
C ASN A 64 4.06 -9.69 -2.82
N ARG A 65 3.18 -10.63 -2.56
CA ARG A 65 2.53 -10.77 -1.27
C ARG A 65 3.50 -10.87 -0.11
N SER A 66 4.50 -11.71 -0.28
CA SER A 66 5.46 -11.95 0.79
C SER A 66 6.20 -10.67 1.17
N GLU A 67 6.66 -9.93 0.16
CA GLU A 67 7.39 -8.69 0.40
C GLU A 67 6.49 -7.65 1.05
N VAL A 68 5.29 -7.50 0.52
CA VAL A 68 4.38 -6.48 1.03
C VAL A 68 3.96 -6.80 2.46
N GLU A 69 3.68 -8.06 2.74
CA GLU A 69 3.27 -8.43 4.09
C GLU A 69 4.40 -8.25 5.10
N THR A 70 5.62 -8.56 4.69
CA THR A 70 6.76 -8.37 5.58
C THR A 70 6.91 -6.89 5.93
N GLU A 71 6.83 -6.03 4.94
CA GLU A 71 6.96 -4.60 5.20
C GLU A 71 5.76 -4.07 5.99
N TYR A 72 4.59 -4.60 5.71
CA TYR A 72 3.41 -4.20 6.44
C TYR A 72 3.53 -4.54 7.93
N GLN A 73 4.03 -5.74 8.23
CA GLN A 73 4.23 -6.13 9.63
C GLN A 73 5.23 -5.22 10.31
N GLN A 74 6.23 -4.81 9.59
CA GLN A 74 7.23 -3.90 10.16
C GLN A 74 6.61 -2.54 10.46
N VAL A 75 5.77 -2.03 9.57
CA VAL A 75 5.09 -0.76 9.78
C VAL A 75 4.21 -0.83 11.01
N ILE A 76 3.46 -1.91 11.16
CA ILE A 76 2.60 -2.08 12.31
C ILE A 76 3.41 -2.12 13.59
N ARG A 77 4.53 -2.84 13.56
CA ARG A 77 5.37 -2.98 14.73
C ARG A 77 5.94 -1.65 15.17
N GLU A 78 6.37 -0.85 14.20
CA GLU A 78 6.92 0.47 14.50
C GLU A 78 5.85 1.41 15.03
N ALA A 79 4.67 1.35 14.49
CA ALA A 79 3.57 2.19 14.97
C ALA A 79 3.21 1.83 16.41
N LYS A 80 3.21 0.54 16.71
CA LYS A 80 2.92 0.09 18.05
C LYS A 80 3.98 0.54 19.04
N ALA A 81 5.24 0.44 18.64
CA ALA A 81 6.34 0.84 19.50
C ALA A 81 6.27 2.33 19.80
N LEU A 82 5.95 3.13 18.80
CA LEU A 82 5.81 4.57 19.00
C LEU A 82 4.67 4.88 19.95
N ARG A 83 3.55 4.19 19.78
CA ARG A 83 2.41 4.43 20.63
C ARG A 83 2.73 4.12 22.08
N GLN A 84 3.42 2.99 22.30
CA GLN A 84 3.80 2.63 23.66
C GLN A 84 4.76 3.63 24.26
N TYR A 85 5.66 4.15 23.42
CA TYR A 85 6.64 5.10 23.90
C TYR A 85 5.99 6.39 24.39
N TYR A 86 4.97 6.83 23.68
CA TYR A 86 4.33 8.10 24.02
C TYR A 86 3.20 7.96 25.03
N GLU A 87 2.80 6.77 25.33
CA GLU A 87 1.79 6.55 26.34
C GLU A 87 2.44 6.14 27.62
#